data_f1b1e9ba92865ab26a06d5373e7e7325
#
_entry.id   f1b1e9ba92865ab26a06d5373e7e7325
#
_cell.length_a   1.000
_cell.length_b   1.000
_cell.length_c   1.000
_cell.angle_alpha   90.00
_cell.angle_beta   90.00
_cell.angle_gamma   90.00
#
_symmetry.space_group_name_H-M   'P 1'
#
loop_
_entity.id
_entity.type
_entity.pdbx_description
1 polymer ?
#
loop_
_entity_poly.entity_id
_entity_poly.type
_entity_poly.pdbx_seq_one_letter_code
_entity_poly.pdbx_strand_id
1 'polypeptide(L)' 'EILQKVCSIVSEQLSVESGEVKSDSNFQNDLGADSLDTVELVMALEEAFDIEIPDEAAEGLATVGDAVKFIEEKKG' A
#
# COMPACT_ATOMS: atom_id res chain seq x y z
N GLU A 1 9.76 0.50 10.80
CA GLU A 1 9.43 1.64 10.00
C GLU A 1 8.22 1.40 9.10
N ILE A 2 7.48 2.45 8.83
CA ILE A 2 6.25 2.34 8.05
C ILE A 2 6.55 1.87 6.63
N LEU A 3 7.55 2.45 6.00
CA LEU A 3 7.90 2.09 4.62
C LEU A 3 8.23 0.60 4.50
N GLN A 4 9.05 0.09 5.39
CA GLN A 4 9.41 -1.32 5.34
C GLN A 4 8.20 -2.22 5.53
N LYS A 5 7.33 -1.85 6.46
CA LYS A 5 6.13 -2.62 6.72
C LYS A 5 5.18 -2.60 5.53
N VAL A 6 5.01 -1.43 4.93
CA VAL A 6 4.18 -1.30 3.74
C VAL A 6 4.74 -2.15 2.59
N CYS A 7 6.05 -2.08 2.37
CA CYS A 7 6.68 -2.87 1.32
C CYS A 7 6.47 -4.36 1.54
N SER A 8 6.58 -4.81 2.78
CA SER A 8 6.38 -6.22 3.12
C SER A 8 4.94 -6.65 2.82
N ILE A 9 3.99 -5.82 3.22
CA ILE A 9 2.57 -6.11 2.99
C ILE A 9 2.27 -6.14 1.49
N VAL A 10 2.77 -5.16 0.76
CA VAL A 10 2.56 -5.09 -0.69
C VAL A 10 3.15 -6.32 -1.37
N SER A 11 4.35 -6.71 -0.94
CA SER A 11 5.02 -7.88 -1.48
C SER A 11 4.16 -9.13 -1.31
N GLU A 12 3.58 -9.30 -0.14
CA GLU A 12 2.74 -10.46 0.14
C GLU A 12 1.44 -10.42 -0.65
N GLN A 13 0.79 -9.27 -0.68
CA GLN A 13 -0.52 -9.16 -1.31
C GLN A 13 -0.45 -9.28 -2.83
N LEU A 14 0.59 -8.75 -3.43
CA LEU A 14 0.73 -8.75 -4.88
C LEU A 14 1.66 -9.85 -5.39
N SER A 15 2.21 -10.65 -4.50
CA SER A 15 3.12 -11.74 -4.84
C SER A 15 4.33 -11.25 -5.64
N VAL A 16 4.87 -10.12 -5.24
CA VAL A 16 6.09 -9.58 -5.84
C VAL A 16 7.20 -9.59 -4.80
N GLU A 17 8.44 -9.54 -5.26
CA GLU A 17 9.56 -9.54 -4.34
C GLU A 17 9.68 -8.19 -3.64
N SER A 18 10.02 -8.21 -2.34
CA SER A 18 10.11 -6.97 -1.58
C SER A 18 11.16 -6.01 -2.15
N GLY A 19 12.19 -6.55 -2.80
CA GLY A 19 13.20 -5.72 -3.44
C GLY A 19 12.68 -4.94 -4.64
N GLU A 20 11.55 -5.36 -5.20
CA GLU A 20 10.93 -4.67 -6.32
C GLU A 20 9.96 -3.58 -5.87
N VAL A 21 9.58 -3.59 -4.60
CA VAL A 21 8.63 -2.63 -4.06
C VAL A 21 9.39 -1.41 -3.57
N LYS A 22 9.19 -0.29 -4.24
CA LYS A 22 9.87 0.97 -3.90
C LYS A 22 8.84 2.05 -3.66
N SER A 23 9.26 3.13 -3.02
CA SER A 23 8.34 4.21 -2.67
C SER A 23 7.71 4.84 -3.91
N ASP A 24 8.38 4.83 -5.04
CA ASP A 24 7.83 5.39 -6.28
C ASP A 24 7.16 4.35 -7.15
N SER A 25 7.08 3.08 -6.69
CA SER A 25 6.39 2.04 -7.43
C SER A 25 4.89 2.31 -7.50
N ASN A 26 4.33 2.20 -8.70
CA ASN A 26 2.90 2.36 -8.92
C ASN A 26 2.23 1.00 -8.79
N PHE A 27 1.18 0.93 -7.99
CA PHE A 27 0.53 -0.36 -7.73
C PHE A 27 0.01 -1.02 -9.00
N GLN A 28 -0.55 -0.23 -9.91
CA GLN A 28 -1.12 -0.79 -11.13
C GLN A 28 -0.09 -0.94 -12.24
N ASN A 29 0.72 0.08 -12.46
CA ASN A 29 1.65 0.11 -13.60
C ASN A 29 2.92 -0.67 -13.33
N ASP A 30 3.47 -0.56 -12.13
CA ASP A 30 4.75 -1.20 -11.82
C ASP A 30 4.58 -2.56 -11.17
N LEU A 31 3.55 -2.72 -10.36
CA LEU A 31 3.33 -3.94 -9.60
C LEU A 31 2.19 -4.80 -10.13
N GLY A 32 1.47 -4.30 -11.12
CA GLY A 32 0.46 -5.07 -11.80
C GLY A 32 -0.82 -5.34 -11.00
N ALA A 33 -1.10 -4.52 -10.00
CA ALA A 33 -2.30 -4.69 -9.18
C ALA A 33 -3.55 -4.27 -9.97
N ASP A 34 -4.58 -5.10 -9.91
CA ASP A 34 -5.88 -4.69 -10.46
C ASP A 34 -6.73 -4.10 -9.33
N SER A 35 -8.00 -3.79 -9.64
CA SER A 35 -8.85 -3.13 -8.64
C SER A 35 -9.11 -4.03 -7.43
N LEU A 36 -9.24 -5.33 -7.65
CA LEU A 36 -9.44 -6.26 -6.54
C LEU A 36 -8.19 -6.35 -5.66
N ASP A 37 -7.03 -6.42 -6.30
CA ASP A 37 -5.78 -6.46 -5.55
C ASP A 37 -5.62 -5.20 -4.70
N THR A 38 -5.99 -4.05 -5.25
CA THR A 38 -5.89 -2.79 -4.54
C THR A 38 -6.78 -2.79 -3.31
N VAL A 39 -8.01 -3.29 -3.44
CA VAL A 39 -8.94 -3.36 -2.32
C VAL A 39 -8.38 -4.25 -1.21
N GLU A 40 -7.86 -5.42 -1.59
CA GLU A 40 -7.30 -6.33 -0.60
C GLU A 40 -6.06 -5.74 0.07
N LEU A 41 -5.25 -5.03 -0.71
CA LEU A 41 -4.06 -4.37 -0.16
C LEU A 41 -4.46 -3.31 0.86
N VAL A 42 -5.45 -2.49 0.54
CA VAL A 42 -5.93 -1.46 1.47
C VAL A 42 -6.40 -2.10 2.77
N MET A 43 -7.16 -3.20 2.68
CA MET A 43 -7.65 -3.87 3.87
C MET A 43 -6.49 -4.41 4.70
N ALA A 44 -5.49 -4.97 4.06
CA ALA A 44 -4.31 -5.48 4.77
C ALA A 44 -3.57 -4.36 5.49
N LEU A 45 -3.45 -3.21 4.85
CA LEU A 45 -2.80 -2.05 5.47
C LEU A 45 -3.59 -1.54 6.66
N GLU A 46 -4.91 -1.51 6.55
CA GLU A 46 -5.75 -1.09 7.66
C GLU A 46 -5.55 -1.98 8.88
N GLU A 47 -5.50 -3.28 8.67
CA GLU A 47 -5.32 -4.22 9.77
C GLU A 47 -3.91 -4.14 10.35
N ALA A 48 -2.92 -4.01 9.49
CA ALA A 48 -1.53 -4.01 9.93
C ALA A 48 -1.19 -2.78 10.76
N PHE A 49 -1.78 -1.64 10.44
CA PHE A 49 -1.48 -0.38 11.11
C PHE A 49 -2.59 0.09 12.04
N ASP A 50 -3.68 -0.69 12.10
CA ASP A 50 -4.82 -0.35 12.94
C ASP A 50 -5.34 1.06 12.65
N ILE A 51 -5.55 1.34 11.37
CA ILE A 51 -6.08 2.61 10.90
C ILE A 51 -7.25 2.34 9.96
N GLU A 52 -7.98 3.39 9.63
CA GLU A 52 -9.07 3.30 8.67
C GLU A 52 -8.70 4.08 7.42
N ILE A 53 -8.83 3.44 6.26
CA ILE A 53 -8.58 4.08 4.98
C ILE A 53 -9.89 4.12 4.22
N PRO A 54 -10.55 5.29 4.16
CA PRO A 54 -11.81 5.39 3.40
C PRO A 54 -11.58 5.19 1.91
N ASP A 55 -12.64 4.82 1.20
CA ASP A 55 -12.54 4.55 -0.22
C ASP A 55 -11.97 5.73 -0.99
N GLU A 56 -12.35 6.94 -0.60
CA GLU A 56 -11.85 8.13 -1.28
C GLU A 56 -10.33 8.24 -1.17
N ALA A 57 -9.80 7.96 0.01
CA ALA A 57 -8.36 8.00 0.22
C ALA A 57 -7.68 6.86 -0.54
N ALA A 58 -8.30 5.68 -0.54
CA ALA A 58 -7.74 4.53 -1.25
C ALA A 58 -7.60 4.81 -2.74
N GLU A 59 -8.57 5.52 -3.32
CA GLU A 59 -8.51 5.85 -4.74
C GLU A 59 -7.34 6.78 -5.06
N GLY A 60 -6.89 7.55 -4.08
CA GLY A 60 -5.76 8.43 -4.25
C GLY A 60 -4.40 7.77 -4.04
N LEU A 61 -4.40 6.52 -3.60
CA LEU A 61 -3.15 5.81 -3.33
C LEU A 61 -2.65 5.15 -4.62
N ALA A 62 -1.94 5.91 -5.42
CA ALA A 62 -1.42 5.42 -6.69
C ALA A 62 -0.08 4.71 -6.54
N THR A 63 0.75 5.16 -5.60
CA THR A 63 2.08 4.59 -5.41
C THR A 63 2.27 4.14 -3.97
N VAL A 64 3.35 3.36 -3.76
CA VAL A 64 3.71 2.92 -2.42
C VAL A 64 3.98 4.13 -1.52
N GLY A 65 4.65 5.15 -2.05
CA GLY A 65 4.93 6.36 -1.29
C GLY A 65 3.68 7.08 -0.83
N ASP A 66 2.65 7.10 -1.69
CA ASP A 66 1.37 7.70 -1.32
C ASP A 66 0.77 6.97 -0.13
N ALA A 67 0.83 5.64 -0.14
CA ALA A 67 0.30 4.85 0.96
C ALA A 67 1.09 5.10 2.24
N VAL A 68 2.41 5.15 2.14
CA VAL A 68 3.27 5.42 3.29
C VAL A 68 2.94 6.78 3.89
N LYS A 69 2.82 7.78 3.04
CA LYS A 69 2.52 9.13 3.50
C LYS A 69 1.18 9.20 4.20
N PHE A 70 0.18 8.56 3.63
CA PHE A 70 -1.15 8.52 4.24
C PHE A 70 -1.10 7.89 5.64
N ILE A 71 -0.40 6.75 5.74
CA ILE A 71 -0.30 6.03 7.00
C ILE A 71 0.45 6.87 8.03
N GLU A 72 1.52 7.53 7.61
CA GLU A 72 2.27 8.40 8.52
C GLU A 72 1.42 9.51 9.07
N GLU A 73 0.58 10.10 8.24
CA GLU A 73 -0.32 11.16 8.68
C GLU A 73 -1.37 10.64 9.66
N LYS A 74 -1.87 9.44 9.42
CA LYS A 74 -2.87 8.85 10.30
C LYS A 74 -2.30 8.40 11.63
N LYS A 75 -1.10 7.84 11.61
CA LYS A 75 -0.47 7.35 12.83
C LYS A 75 0.25 8.46 13.59
N GLY A 76 0.64 9.43 12.86
CA GLY A 76 1.47 10.45 13.34
C GLY A 76 1.35 11.42 14.15
#